data_bf87b3710ae93d880090f8e2321163b8
#
_entry.id   bf87b3710ae93d880090f8e2321163b8
#
_cell.length_a   1.000
_cell.length_b   1.000
_cell.length_c   1.000
_cell.angle_alpha   90.00
_cell.angle_beta   90.00
_cell.angle_gamma   90.00
#
_symmetry.space_group_name_H-M   'P 1'
#
loop_
_entity.id
_entity.type
_entity.pdbx_description
1 polymer ?
#
loop_
_entity_poly.entity_id
_entity_poly.type
_entity_poly.pdbx_seq_one_letter_code
_entity_poly.pdbx_strand_id
1 'polypeptide(L)' 'MNEYKIVRGNANEVEYYVNELISEGWQPVGGLQVIHIVECCCTKFCQAMGR' A
#
# COMPACT_ATOMS: atom_id res chain seq x y z
N MET A 1 0.89 -17.19 6.56
CA MET A 1 0.16 -16.09 5.91
C MET A 1 -0.91 -16.67 5.00
N ASN A 2 -2.17 -16.44 5.32
CA ASN A 2 -3.29 -17.03 4.59
C ASN A 2 -3.98 -16.05 3.64
N GLU A 3 -3.77 -14.76 3.85
CA GLU A 3 -4.39 -13.74 3.03
C GLU A 3 -3.35 -12.72 2.59
N TYR A 4 -3.56 -12.15 1.42
CA TYR A 4 -2.62 -11.22 0.82
C TYR A 4 -3.40 -10.13 0.09
N LYS A 5 -3.00 -8.88 0.26
CA LYS A 5 -3.68 -7.75 -0.34
C LYS A 5 -2.67 -6.70 -0.76
N ILE A 6 -2.93 -6.01 -1.84
CA ILE A 6 -2.09 -4.90 -2.29
C ILE A 6 -2.88 -3.60 -2.15
N VAL A 7 -2.31 -2.64 -1.46
CA VAL A 7 -2.86 -1.31 -1.31
C VAL A 7 -2.07 -0.37 -2.21
N ARG A 8 -2.76 0.44 -2.99
CA ARG A 8 -2.10 1.43 -3.84
C ARG A 8 -2.93 2.71 -3.95
N GLY A 9 -2.25 3.80 -4.23
CA GLY A 9 -2.85 5.11 -4.35
C GLY A 9 -1.80 6.17 -4.08
N ASN A 10 -2.23 7.39 -3.76
CA ASN A 10 -1.29 8.43 -3.36
C ASN A 10 -0.82 8.15 -1.92
N ALA A 11 0.16 8.94 -1.46
CA ALA A 11 0.74 8.72 -0.14
C ALA A 11 -0.29 8.71 0.98
N ASN A 12 -1.23 9.65 0.95
CA ASN A 12 -2.25 9.76 2.00
C ASN A 12 -3.20 8.56 1.98
N GLU A 13 -3.58 8.10 0.79
CA GLU A 13 -4.47 6.97 0.65
C GLU A 13 -3.81 5.68 1.15
N VAL A 14 -2.56 5.44 0.74
CA VAL A 14 -1.85 4.25 1.17
C VAL A 14 -1.66 4.26 2.68
N GLU A 15 -1.28 5.39 3.24
CA GLU A 15 -1.11 5.52 4.68
C GLU A 15 -2.40 5.20 5.42
N TYR A 16 -3.51 5.76 4.95
CA TYR A 16 -4.81 5.53 5.56
C TYR A 16 -5.21 4.05 5.51
N TYR A 17 -5.14 3.43 4.33
CA TYR A 17 -5.57 2.05 4.18
C TYR A 17 -4.63 1.06 4.87
N VAL A 18 -3.33 1.32 4.87
CA VAL A 18 -2.39 0.48 5.59
C VAL A 18 -2.70 0.50 7.08
N ASN A 19 -2.95 1.67 7.65
CA ASN A 19 -3.29 1.78 9.07
C ASN A 19 -4.60 1.07 9.39
N GLU A 20 -5.60 1.17 8.51
CA GLU A 20 -6.85 0.44 8.66
C GLU A 20 -6.61 -1.07 8.70
N LEU A 21 -5.80 -1.58 7.77
CA LEU A 21 -5.51 -3.00 7.69
C LEU A 21 -4.72 -3.48 8.89
N ILE A 22 -3.78 -2.68 9.38
CA ILE A 22 -3.02 -3.03 10.58
C ILE A 22 -3.96 -3.21 11.77
N SER A 23 -4.97 -2.35 11.89
CA SER A 23 -5.95 -2.47 12.97
C SER A 23 -6.80 -3.74 12.86
N GLU A 24 -6.85 -4.34 11.68
CA GLU A 24 -7.57 -5.59 11.44
C GLU A 24 -6.66 -6.82 11.50
N GLY A 25 -5.41 -6.66 11.89
CA GLY A 25 -4.46 -7.75 12.03
C GLY A 25 -3.58 -7.98 10.82
N TRP A 26 -3.65 -7.14 9.79
CA TRP A 26 -2.78 -7.23 8.64
C TRP A 26 -1.41 -6.64 8.95
N GLN A 27 -0.39 -7.11 8.27
CA GLN A 27 0.97 -6.61 8.43
C GLN A 27 1.58 -6.28 7.07
N PRO A 28 2.40 -5.22 6.98
CA PRO A 28 3.11 -4.93 5.74
C PRO A 28 4.08 -6.06 5.39
N VAL A 29 4.12 -6.42 4.12
CA VAL A 29 5.01 -7.46 3.62
C VAL A 29 5.95 -6.81 2.62
N GLY A 30 7.25 -6.85 2.90
CA GLY A 30 8.25 -6.23 2.04
C GLY A 30 8.24 -4.72 2.17
N GLY A 31 8.97 -4.06 1.28
CA GLY A 31 9.09 -2.62 1.30
C GLY A 31 8.00 -1.91 0.50
N LEU A 32 7.82 -0.63 0.81
CA LEU A 32 6.92 0.23 0.06
C LEU A 32 7.47 0.41 -1.36
N GLN A 33 6.60 0.29 -2.35
CA GLN A 33 6.95 0.50 -3.75
C GLN A 33 6.44 1.87 -4.20
N VAL A 34 7.24 2.54 -5.01
CA VAL A 34 6.88 3.86 -5.54
C VAL A 34 6.91 3.78 -7.07
N ILE A 35 5.83 4.23 -7.69
CA ILE A 35 5.73 4.27 -9.15
C ILE A 35 5.45 5.71 -9.55
N HIS A 36 6.30 6.26 -10.42
CA HIS A 36 6.10 7.59 -10.96
C HIS A 36 5.59 7.49 -12.40
N ILE A 37 4.42 8.08 -12.65
CA ILE A 37 3.82 8.08 -13.98
C ILE A 37 4.12 9.41 -14.64
N VAL A 38 5.02 9.40 -15.60
CA VAL A 38 5.50 10.62 -16.27
C VAL A 38 4.38 11.35 -17.01
N GLU A 39 3.50 10.61 -17.65
CA GLU A 39 2.44 11.19 -18.49
C GLU A 39 1.51 12.12 -17.74
N CYS A 40 1.20 11.81 -16.48
CA CYS A 40 0.32 12.64 -15.67
C CYS A 40 1.05 13.31 -14.51
N CYS A 41 2.37 13.17 -14.44
CA CYS A 41 3.19 13.67 -13.33
C CYS A 41 2.67 13.18 -11.97
N CYS A 42 2.12 11.98 -11.95
CA CYS A 42 1.55 11.39 -10.75
C CYS A 42 2.52 10.41 -10.12
N THR A 43 2.58 10.42 -8.79
CA THR A 43 3.33 9.43 -8.04
C THR A 43 2.35 8.52 -7.34
N LYS A 44 2.50 7.22 -7.52
CA LYS A 44 1.68 6.21 -6.87
C LYS A 44 2.54 5.38 -5.94
N PHE A 45 1.95 4.96 -4.85
CA PHE A 45 2.60 4.10 -3.86
C PHE A 45 1.84 2.79 -3.78
N CYS A 46 2.57 1.71 -3.54
CA CYS A 46 1.99 0.38 -3.38
C CYS A 46 2.59 -0.27 -2.14
N GLN A 47 1.76 -0.93 -1.37
CA GLN A 47 2.21 -1.68 -0.21
C GLN A 47 1.47 -3.01 -0.16
N ALA A 48 2.23 -4.10 -0.10
CA ALA A 48 1.65 -5.42 0.08
C ALA A 48 1.35 -5.65 1.56
N MET A 49 0.22 -6.25 1.83
CA MET A 49 -0.22 -6.58 3.19
C MET A 49 -0.56 -8.06 3.25
N GLY A 50 -0.32 -8.68 4.41
CA GLY A 50 -0.65 -10.08 4.63
C GLY A 50 -1.12 -10.34 6.05
N ARG A 51 -1.88 -11.43 6.21
CA ARG A 51 -2.27 -11.91 7.53
C ARG A 51 -2.54 -13.42 7.54
#